data_fd0ea0e9423745ad5704bd3e7bfd09d8
#
_entry.id   fd0ea0e9423745ad5704bd3e7bfd09d8
#
_cell.length_a   1.000
_cell.length_b   1.000
_cell.length_c   1.000
_cell.angle_alpha   90.00
_cell.angle_beta   90.00
_cell.angle_gamma   90.00
#
_symmetry.space_group_name_H-M   'P 1'
#
loop_
_entity.id
_entity.type
_entity.pdbx_description
1 polymer ?
#
loop_
_entity_poly.entity_id
_entity_poly.type
_entity_poly.pdbx_seq_one_letter_code
_entity_poly.pdbx_strand_id
1 'polypeptide(L)'
;VKRVDGSFHVFAKGGREDTGMDGIEWIRRCVDNGAGEVVLNSIDTDGVKNGFDLEMLQAVCDVVNVPVIASGGAGGIDHFVELFRAIPGVDAGLAASIFHFGEVEIRDLKEELHRNGINVRL
;
A
#
# COMPACT_ATOMS: atom_id res chain seq x y z
N VAL A 1 8.02 -5.12 -2.19
CA VAL A 1 8.49 -4.63 -3.50
C VAL A 1 9.36 -3.41 -3.31
N LYS A 2 10.41 -3.29 -4.10
CA LYS A 2 11.36 -2.17 -4.06
C LYS A 2 11.77 -1.78 -5.47
N ARG A 3 12.07 -0.48 -5.69
CA ARG A 3 12.63 -0.01 -6.96
C ARG A 3 14.10 -0.42 -7.08
N VAL A 4 14.43 -1.01 -8.22
CA VAL A 4 15.80 -1.34 -8.62
C VAL A 4 15.97 -0.94 -10.08
N ASP A 5 16.86 0.00 -10.35
CA ASP A 5 17.16 0.49 -11.71
C ASP A 5 15.92 0.86 -12.54
N GLY A 6 14.95 1.53 -11.91
CA GLY A 6 13.72 1.99 -12.55
C GLY A 6 12.62 0.95 -12.70
N SER A 7 12.82 -0.27 -12.21
CA SER A 7 11.83 -1.34 -12.17
C SER A 7 11.41 -1.68 -10.75
N PHE A 8 10.25 -2.31 -10.59
CA PHE A 8 9.80 -2.83 -9.29
C PHE A 8 10.23 -4.29 -9.14
N HIS A 9 11.07 -4.59 -8.16
CA HIS A 9 11.53 -5.94 -7.86
C HIS A 9 10.86 -6.52 -6.63
N VAL A 10 10.62 -7.84 -6.65
CA VAL A 10 10.20 -8.61 -5.49
C VAL A 10 11.41 -8.90 -4.61
N PHE A 11 11.29 -8.62 -3.34
CA PHE A 11 12.28 -8.93 -2.33
C PHE A 11 11.80 -10.03 -1.40
N ALA A 12 12.69 -10.95 -1.07
CA ALA A 12 12.47 -12.03 -0.11
C ALA A 12 13.14 -11.75 1.23
N LYS A 13 12.91 -12.63 2.19
CA LYS A 13 13.57 -12.64 3.51
C LYS A 13 13.47 -11.31 4.27
N GLY A 14 12.26 -10.74 4.31
CA GLY A 14 12.04 -9.47 4.99
C GLY A 14 12.70 -8.28 4.30
N GLY A 15 12.77 -8.29 2.98
CA GLY A 15 13.31 -7.20 2.18
C GLY A 15 14.83 -7.20 2.03
N ARG A 16 15.49 -8.31 2.37
CA ARG A 16 16.96 -8.41 2.36
C ARG A 16 17.55 -9.02 1.10
N GLU A 17 16.75 -9.72 0.32
CA GLU A 17 17.21 -10.44 -0.86
C GLU A 17 16.39 -10.02 -2.08
N ASP A 18 17.06 -9.39 -3.07
CA ASP A 18 16.46 -9.12 -4.37
C ASP A 18 16.32 -10.45 -5.13
N THR A 19 15.10 -10.81 -5.46
CA THR A 19 14.83 -12.03 -6.24
C THR A 19 15.11 -11.87 -7.73
N GLY A 20 15.28 -10.64 -8.20
CA GLY A 20 15.36 -10.32 -9.63
C GLY A 20 14.03 -10.43 -10.38
N MET A 21 12.93 -10.85 -9.70
CA MET A 21 11.62 -10.94 -10.32
C MET A 21 10.95 -9.57 -10.42
N ASP A 22 10.34 -9.28 -11.57
CA ASP A 22 9.49 -8.11 -11.73
C ASP A 22 8.28 -8.18 -10.82
N GLY A 23 8.05 -7.13 -10.01
CA GLY A 23 6.99 -7.10 -9.02
C GLY A 23 5.59 -7.11 -9.62
N ILE A 24 5.39 -6.40 -10.72
CA ILE A 24 4.09 -6.34 -11.40
C ILE A 24 3.74 -7.70 -12.01
N GLU A 25 4.68 -8.31 -12.71
CA GLU A 25 4.49 -9.65 -13.29
C GLU A 25 4.25 -10.72 -12.22
N TRP A 26 4.98 -10.65 -11.11
CA TRP A 26 4.78 -11.56 -10.01
C TRP A 26 3.38 -11.46 -9.39
N ILE A 27 2.89 -10.23 -9.18
CA ILE A 27 1.54 -9.99 -8.65
C ILE A 27 0.47 -10.55 -9.61
N ARG A 28 0.62 -10.32 -10.92
CA ARG A 28 -0.28 -10.91 -11.92
C ARG A 28 -0.32 -12.43 -11.82
N ARG A 29 0.83 -13.08 -11.73
CA ARG A 29 0.91 -14.54 -11.56
C ARG A 29 0.25 -15.01 -10.26
N CYS A 30 0.41 -14.28 -9.16
CA CYS A 30 -0.26 -14.60 -7.90
C CYS A 30 -1.79 -14.55 -8.06
N VAL A 31 -2.32 -13.55 -8.71
CA VAL A 31 -3.76 -13.41 -8.98
C VAL A 31 -4.24 -14.52 -9.92
N ASP A 32 -3.51 -14.79 -11.00
CA ASP A 32 -3.83 -15.88 -11.94
C ASP A 32 -3.83 -17.26 -11.26
N ASN A 33 -3.00 -17.43 -10.23
CA ASN A 33 -2.95 -18.66 -9.41
C ASN A 33 -3.99 -18.67 -8.28
N GLY A 34 -4.88 -17.68 -8.18
CA GLY A 34 -6.02 -17.68 -7.28
C GLY A 34 -5.90 -16.82 -6.05
N ALA A 35 -4.93 -15.87 -5.97
CA ALA A 35 -4.91 -14.90 -4.90
C ALA A 35 -6.16 -14.03 -4.95
N GLY A 36 -6.91 -13.98 -3.84
CA GLY A 36 -8.17 -13.24 -3.74
C GLY A 36 -8.00 -11.77 -3.39
N GLU A 37 -6.84 -11.40 -2.85
CA GLU A 37 -6.46 -10.01 -2.54
C GLU A 37 -4.94 -9.89 -2.46
N VAL A 38 -4.43 -8.66 -2.57
CA VAL A 38 -3.00 -8.36 -2.56
C VAL A 38 -2.69 -7.34 -1.47
N VAL A 39 -1.80 -7.68 -0.55
CA VAL A 39 -1.14 -6.71 0.32
C VAL A 39 0.16 -6.29 -0.35
N LEU A 40 0.26 -5.04 -0.75
CA LEU A 40 1.43 -4.49 -1.42
C LEU A 40 2.23 -3.63 -0.45
N ASN A 41 3.40 -4.11 -0.05
CA ASN A 41 4.31 -3.35 0.79
C ASN A 41 5.43 -2.71 -0.05
N SER A 42 5.53 -1.39 0.02
CA SER A 42 6.66 -0.65 -0.56
C SER A 42 7.80 -0.58 0.44
N ILE A 43 8.91 -1.23 0.12
CA ILE A 43 10.12 -1.18 0.96
C ILE A 43 10.74 0.22 0.92
N ASP A 44 10.64 0.92 -0.22
CA ASP A 44 11.20 2.27 -0.37
C ASP A 44 10.55 3.30 0.55
N THR A 45 9.25 3.16 0.84
CA THR A 45 8.51 4.10 1.69
C THR A 45 8.27 3.59 3.11
N ASP A 46 8.46 2.30 3.35
CA ASP A 46 8.21 1.68 4.66
C ASP A 46 9.11 2.28 5.74
N GLY A 47 8.49 2.73 6.84
CA GLY A 47 9.19 3.36 7.96
C GLY A 47 9.63 4.81 7.73
N VAL A 48 9.48 5.36 6.52
CA VAL A 48 9.89 6.74 6.19
C VAL A 48 8.86 7.78 6.64
N LYS A 49 7.58 7.41 6.74
CA LYS A 49 6.46 8.26 7.16
C LYS A 49 6.20 9.48 6.24
N ASN A 50 6.55 9.39 4.97
CA ASN A 50 6.34 10.44 3.96
C ASN A 50 5.17 10.18 3.01
N GLY A 51 4.35 9.21 3.30
CA GLY A 51 3.20 8.80 2.50
C GLY A 51 3.38 7.46 1.83
N PHE A 52 2.28 6.93 1.33
CA PHE A 52 2.26 5.68 0.57
C PHE A 52 2.94 5.85 -0.79
N ASP A 53 3.39 4.75 -1.36
CA ASP A 53 3.97 4.72 -2.70
C ASP A 53 2.87 4.70 -3.78
N LEU A 54 2.37 5.89 -4.11
CA LEU A 54 1.22 6.04 -5.01
C LEU A 54 1.50 5.52 -6.42
N GLU A 55 2.71 5.73 -6.94
CA GLU A 55 3.11 5.26 -8.26
C GLU A 55 3.09 3.73 -8.36
N MET A 56 3.66 3.06 -7.35
CA MET A 56 3.67 1.59 -7.29
C MET A 56 2.25 1.02 -7.15
N LEU A 57 1.44 1.63 -6.29
CA LEU A 57 0.05 1.23 -6.07
C LEU A 57 -0.80 1.40 -7.33
N GLN A 58 -0.63 2.51 -8.06
CA GLN A 58 -1.32 2.71 -9.33
C GLN A 58 -0.91 1.65 -10.36
N ALA A 59 0.38 1.38 -10.48
CA ALA A 59 0.88 0.37 -11.42
C ALA A 59 0.30 -1.03 -11.14
N VAL A 60 0.12 -1.39 -9.87
CA VAL A 60 -0.51 -2.67 -9.48
C VAL A 60 -2.02 -2.64 -9.74
N CYS A 61 -2.72 -1.58 -9.34
CA CYS A 61 -4.16 -1.47 -9.58
C CYS A 61 -4.53 -1.51 -11.06
N ASP A 62 -3.67 -1.04 -11.94
CA ASP A 62 -3.87 -1.06 -13.39
C ASP A 62 -3.85 -2.49 -13.98
N VAL A 63 -3.26 -3.45 -13.30
CA VAL A 63 -3.06 -4.83 -13.83
C VAL A 63 -3.79 -5.92 -13.07
N VAL A 64 -4.41 -5.62 -11.93
CA VAL A 64 -5.20 -6.57 -11.15
C VAL A 64 -6.61 -6.06 -10.92
N ASN A 65 -7.55 -6.97 -10.73
CA ASN A 65 -8.96 -6.69 -10.44
C ASN A 65 -9.42 -7.26 -9.09
N VAL A 66 -8.48 -7.65 -8.25
CA VAL A 66 -8.73 -8.07 -6.87
C VAL A 66 -8.45 -6.91 -5.91
N PRO A 67 -8.97 -6.93 -4.66
CA PRO A 67 -8.67 -5.91 -3.67
C PRO A 67 -7.16 -5.73 -3.45
N VAL A 68 -6.73 -4.47 -3.38
CA VAL A 68 -5.35 -4.07 -3.11
C VAL A 68 -5.30 -3.31 -1.79
N ILE A 69 -4.43 -3.77 -0.90
CA ILE A 69 -4.18 -3.18 0.42
C ILE A 69 -2.81 -2.50 0.37
N ALA A 70 -2.80 -1.18 0.53
CA ALA A 70 -1.56 -0.40 0.55
C ALA A 70 -0.84 -0.53 1.89
N SER A 71 0.45 -0.81 1.86
CA SER A 71 1.31 -0.91 3.04
C SER A 71 2.65 -0.23 2.83
N GLY A 72 3.16 0.41 3.89
CA GLY A 72 4.45 1.09 3.90
C GLY A 72 4.36 2.57 3.53
N GLY A 73 4.72 3.43 4.48
CA GLY A 73 4.89 4.86 4.26
C GLY A 73 3.95 5.79 4.99
N ALA A 74 2.83 5.31 5.55
CA ALA A 74 1.90 6.18 6.27
C ALA A 74 2.57 6.81 7.51
N GLY A 75 2.51 8.13 7.60
CA GLY A 75 3.01 8.91 8.72
C GLY A 75 1.93 9.72 9.43
N GLY A 76 0.73 9.80 8.88
CA GLY A 76 -0.38 10.56 9.43
C GLY A 76 -1.69 10.33 8.68
N ILE A 77 -2.74 10.96 9.18
CA ILE A 77 -4.11 10.85 8.63
C ILE A 77 -4.16 11.33 7.17
N ASP A 78 -3.48 12.43 6.87
CA ASP A 78 -3.47 13.03 5.53
C ASP A 78 -2.99 12.07 4.45
N HIS A 79 -2.05 11.18 4.77
CA HIS A 79 -1.53 10.19 3.84
C HIS A 79 -2.60 9.16 3.42
N PHE A 80 -3.52 8.82 4.31
CA PHE A 80 -4.66 7.95 3.97
C PHE A 80 -5.69 8.69 3.10
N VAL A 81 -5.97 9.96 3.40
CA VAL A 81 -6.86 10.77 2.58
C VAL A 81 -6.30 10.91 1.16
N GLU A 82 -5.00 11.20 1.03
CA GLU A 82 -4.30 11.27 -0.24
C GLU A 82 -4.36 9.94 -0.99
N LEU A 83 -4.07 8.83 -0.32
CA LEU A 83 -4.12 7.49 -0.88
C LEU A 83 -5.45 7.20 -1.57
N PHE A 84 -6.55 7.31 -0.82
CA PHE A 84 -7.86 6.94 -1.34
C PHE A 84 -8.41 7.91 -2.39
N ARG A 85 -7.96 9.16 -2.39
CA ARG A 85 -8.29 10.12 -3.44
C ARG A 85 -7.48 9.91 -4.71
N ALA A 86 -6.18 9.67 -4.56
CA ALA A 86 -5.27 9.51 -5.70
C ALA A 86 -5.42 8.17 -6.40
N ILE A 87 -5.66 7.10 -5.64
CA ILE A 87 -5.69 5.72 -6.15
C ILE A 87 -7.04 5.06 -5.80
N PRO A 88 -8.10 5.31 -6.59
CA PRO A 88 -9.43 4.73 -6.31
C PRO A 88 -9.48 3.20 -6.33
N GLY A 89 -8.51 2.55 -6.97
CA GLY A 89 -8.38 1.09 -7.01
C GLY A 89 -7.85 0.45 -5.73
N VAL A 90 -7.39 1.24 -4.76
CA VAL A 90 -6.95 0.73 -3.44
C VAL A 90 -8.16 0.61 -2.51
N ASP A 91 -8.30 -0.55 -1.89
CA ASP A 91 -9.44 -0.88 -1.02
C ASP A 91 -9.16 -0.69 0.46
N ALA A 92 -7.88 -0.74 0.87
CA ALA A 92 -7.50 -0.55 2.26
C ALA A 92 -6.10 0.05 2.39
N GLY A 93 -5.86 0.75 3.49
CA GLY A 93 -4.55 1.23 3.90
C GLY A 93 -4.12 0.57 5.22
N LEU A 94 -2.89 0.10 5.27
CA LEU A 94 -2.29 -0.54 6.43
C LEU A 94 -1.15 0.30 6.97
N ALA A 95 -1.13 0.49 8.29
CA ALA A 95 -0.01 1.09 9.00
C ALA A 95 0.23 0.36 10.32
N ALA A 96 1.43 0.47 10.84
CA ALA A 96 1.81 -0.17 12.09
C ALA A 96 2.26 0.86 13.14
N SER A 97 3.40 1.49 12.96
CA SER A 97 4.04 2.32 13.98
C SER A 97 3.19 3.48 14.47
N ILE A 98 2.50 4.18 13.57
CA ILE A 98 1.67 5.35 13.93
C ILE A 98 0.49 4.96 14.83
N PHE A 99 -0.03 3.75 14.71
CA PHE A 99 -1.06 3.22 15.59
C PHE A 99 -0.46 2.63 16.87
N HIS A 100 0.60 1.85 16.73
CA HIS A 100 1.26 1.19 17.86
C HIS A 100 1.81 2.20 18.88
N PHE A 101 2.39 3.30 18.41
CA PHE A 101 2.92 4.35 19.28
C PHE A 101 1.91 5.45 19.63
N GLY A 102 0.63 5.30 19.24
CA GLY A 102 -0.42 6.25 19.57
C GLY A 102 -0.27 7.62 18.90
N GLU A 103 0.45 7.70 17.79
CA GLU A 103 0.58 8.94 17.02
C GLU A 103 -0.72 9.29 16.30
N VAL A 104 -1.50 8.28 15.91
CA VAL A 104 -2.81 8.40 15.28
C VAL A 104 -3.78 7.42 15.93
N GLU A 105 -4.94 7.91 16.33
CA GLU A 105 -6.05 7.05 16.75
C GLU A 105 -6.84 6.58 15.53
N ILE A 106 -7.13 5.28 15.46
CA ILE A 106 -7.87 4.68 14.32
C ILE A 106 -9.25 5.32 14.15
N ARG A 107 -9.89 5.66 15.26
CA ARG A 107 -11.19 6.34 15.23
C ARG A 107 -11.09 7.69 14.54
N ASP A 108 -10.13 8.53 14.93
CA ASP A 108 -9.93 9.86 14.38
C ASP A 108 -9.62 9.79 12.88
N LEU A 109 -8.78 8.82 12.47
CA LEU A 109 -8.52 8.53 11.07
C LEU A 109 -9.80 8.23 10.31
N LYS A 110 -10.63 7.33 10.82
CA LYS A 110 -11.89 6.95 10.16
C LYS A 110 -12.87 8.12 10.08
N GLU A 111 -12.99 8.92 11.12
CA GLU A 111 -13.85 10.11 11.13
C GLU A 111 -13.36 11.14 10.11
N GLU A 112 -12.05 11.33 9.96
CA GLU A 112 -11.49 12.24 8.95
C GLU A 112 -11.72 11.71 7.52
N LEU A 113 -11.51 10.42 7.29
CA LEU A 113 -11.81 9.80 6.00
C LEU A 113 -13.29 9.99 5.62
N HIS A 114 -14.19 9.77 6.57
CA HIS A 114 -15.63 9.98 6.37
C HIS A 114 -15.95 11.43 6.03
N ARG A 115 -15.37 12.40 6.76
CA ARG A 115 -15.51 13.85 6.46
C ARG A 115 -15.03 14.23 5.06
N ASN A 116 -14.04 13.51 4.54
CA ASN A 116 -13.53 13.68 3.19
C ASN A 116 -14.31 12.91 2.10
N GLY A 117 -15.47 12.33 2.45
CA GLY A 117 -16.33 11.61 1.51
C GLY A 117 -15.82 10.22 1.14
N ILE A 118 -14.83 9.70 1.86
CA ILE A 118 -14.29 8.36 1.66
C ILE A 118 -15.16 7.37 2.46
N ASN A 119 -15.64 6.33 1.80
CA ASN A 119 -16.51 5.34 2.43
C ASN A 119 -15.70 4.46 3.37
N VAL A 120 -15.97 4.58 4.66
CA VAL A 120 -15.33 3.80 5.72
C VAL A 120 -16.36 3.29 6.73
N ARG A 121 -16.06 2.17 7.32
CA ARG A 121 -16.87 1.64 8.42
C ARG A 121 -16.44 2.31 9.74
N LEU A 122 -17.31 3.14 10.26
CA LEU A 122 -17.12 3.83 11.56
C LEU A 122 -17.30 2.90 12.75
#